data_695b3b2e4242d3edb3554028e01568f8
#
_entry.id   695b3b2e4242d3edb3554028e01568f8
#
_cell.length_a   1.000
_cell.length_b   1.000
_cell.length_c   1.000
_cell.angle_alpha   90.00
_cell.angle_beta   90.00
_cell.angle_gamma   90.00
#
_symmetry.space_group_name_H-M   'P 1'
#
loop_
_entity.id
_entity.type
_entity.pdbx_description
1 polymer ?
#
loop_
_entity_poly.entity_id
_entity_poly.type
_entity_poly.pdbx_seq_one_letter_code
_entity_poly.pdbx_strand_id
1 'polypeptide(L)'
;MPFAARWPDKIQAGSVSDEIVHEMDLFPTFARIAGGKVPKDRVIDGVDQVDFLLGKQAKSNREGVIVYMGNDVWGVKWRNWKVNLKEQQNILSETLDYGMPRIYNLLKDPGETQNVIFPETWVPKAALGQLGAHVVSLRKEPPIKPGTKDPYTPPKK
;
A
#
# COMPACT_ATOMS: atom_id res chain seq x y z
N MET A 1 -2.10 -10.63 2.79
CA MET A 1 -1.51 -11.26 4.00
C MET A 1 -2.36 -10.83 5.19
N PRO A 2 -2.79 -11.74 6.06
CA PRO A 2 -3.55 -11.37 7.25
C PRO A 2 -2.68 -10.58 8.23
N PHE A 3 -3.29 -9.60 8.90
CA PHE A 3 -2.68 -8.80 9.95
C PHE A 3 -3.50 -8.99 11.23
N ALA A 4 -2.85 -9.13 12.37
CA ALA A 4 -3.50 -9.21 13.67
C ALA A 4 -2.83 -8.27 14.66
N ALA A 5 -3.64 -7.51 15.41
CA ALA A 5 -3.17 -6.63 16.45
C ALA A 5 -3.87 -6.96 17.78
N ARG A 6 -3.10 -6.97 18.88
CA ARG A 6 -3.63 -7.17 20.22
C ARG A 6 -3.11 -6.07 21.14
N TRP A 7 -4.04 -5.30 21.70
CA TRP A 7 -3.75 -4.29 22.71
C TRP A 7 -4.91 -4.24 23.71
N PRO A 8 -4.80 -4.99 24.82
CA PRO A 8 -5.86 -5.03 25.83
C PRO A 8 -6.29 -3.63 26.25
N ASP A 9 -7.58 -3.47 26.50
CA ASP A 9 -8.24 -2.22 26.91
C ASP A 9 -8.17 -1.07 25.87
N LYS A 10 -7.55 -1.28 24.73
CA LYS A 10 -7.42 -0.27 23.66
C LYS A 10 -8.03 -0.71 22.33
N ILE A 11 -7.80 -1.96 21.92
CA ILE A 11 -8.38 -2.55 20.71
C ILE A 11 -9.48 -3.51 21.13
N GLN A 12 -10.67 -3.34 20.57
CA GLN A 12 -11.80 -4.21 20.84
C GLN A 12 -11.49 -5.65 20.38
N ALA A 13 -11.63 -6.59 21.30
CA ALA A 13 -11.45 -8.01 21.01
C ALA A 13 -12.46 -8.50 19.95
N GLY A 14 -12.01 -9.35 19.02
CA GLY A 14 -12.87 -9.92 18.00
C GLY A 14 -13.28 -8.97 16.87
N SER A 15 -12.74 -7.75 16.83
CA SER A 15 -12.97 -6.85 15.70
C SER A 15 -12.27 -7.37 14.43
N VAL A 16 -12.96 -7.29 13.29
CA VAL A 16 -12.46 -7.69 11.97
C VAL A 16 -12.70 -6.56 10.99
N SER A 17 -11.78 -6.33 10.08
CA SER A 17 -11.90 -5.33 9.03
C SER A 17 -11.18 -5.77 7.75
N ASP A 18 -11.75 -5.45 6.59
CA ASP A 18 -11.16 -5.66 5.27
C ASP A 18 -10.43 -4.40 4.74
N GLU A 19 -10.27 -3.38 5.58
CA GLU A 19 -9.56 -2.15 5.23
C GLU A 19 -8.07 -2.42 5.01
N ILE A 20 -7.43 -1.59 4.17
CA ILE A 20 -6.03 -1.76 3.82
C ILE A 20 -5.15 -1.22 4.93
N VAL A 21 -4.28 -2.07 5.47
CA VAL A 21 -3.14 -1.69 6.30
C VAL A 21 -1.89 -2.29 5.68
N HIS A 22 -0.85 -1.51 5.50
CA HIS A 22 0.43 -1.96 4.97
C HIS A 22 1.48 -1.95 6.08
N GLU A 23 2.47 -2.84 6.00
CA GLU A 23 3.52 -2.90 7.04
C GLU A 23 4.32 -1.59 7.17
N MET A 24 4.48 -0.81 6.08
CA MET A 24 5.09 0.53 6.14
C MET A 24 4.31 1.50 7.05
N ASP A 25 3.03 1.25 7.31
CA ASP A 25 2.18 2.07 8.18
C ASP A 25 2.51 1.87 9.66
N LEU A 26 3.18 0.78 10.00
CA LEU A 26 3.57 0.49 11.37
C LEU A 26 4.56 1.53 11.92
N PHE A 27 5.46 2.04 11.08
CA PHE A 27 6.42 3.05 11.50
C PHE A 27 5.75 4.33 12.04
N PRO A 28 4.94 5.07 11.25
CA PRO A 28 4.30 6.27 11.75
C PRO A 28 3.27 5.98 12.85
N THR A 29 2.61 4.82 12.81
CA THR A 29 1.66 4.39 13.83
C THR A 29 2.35 4.18 15.18
N PHE A 30 3.46 3.44 15.21
CA PHE A 30 4.21 3.22 16.45
C PHE A 30 4.92 4.48 16.94
N ALA A 31 5.42 5.32 16.03
CA ALA A 31 5.97 6.62 16.41
C ALA A 31 4.92 7.45 17.19
N ARG A 32 3.69 7.52 16.69
CA ARG A 32 2.59 8.22 17.39
C ARG A 32 2.23 7.57 18.73
N ILE A 33 2.14 6.24 18.80
CA ILE A 33 1.85 5.51 20.05
C ILE A 33 2.92 5.79 21.12
N ALA A 34 4.19 5.84 20.70
CA ALA A 34 5.32 6.13 21.59
C ALA A 34 5.49 7.62 21.92
N GLY A 35 4.63 8.51 21.43
CA GLY A 35 4.74 9.95 21.62
C GLY A 35 5.87 10.59 20.80
N GLY A 36 6.44 9.85 19.84
CA GLY A 36 7.46 10.33 18.91
C GLY A 36 6.87 11.14 17.76
N LYS A 37 7.77 11.70 16.96
CA LYS A 37 7.42 12.43 15.73
C LYS A 37 8.03 11.75 14.52
N VAL A 38 7.23 11.58 13.48
CA VAL A 38 7.71 11.10 12.18
C VAL A 38 8.60 12.19 11.56
N PRO A 39 9.78 11.84 11.00
CA PRO A 39 10.62 12.79 10.28
C PRO A 39 9.86 13.51 9.17
N LYS A 40 10.18 14.79 8.96
CA LYS A 40 9.58 15.64 7.90
C LYS A 40 10.60 16.05 6.84
N ASP A 41 11.83 15.63 7.01
CA ASP A 41 12.98 15.93 6.13
C ASP A 41 13.06 14.94 4.94
N ARG A 42 12.17 13.97 4.90
CA ARG A 42 12.08 12.95 3.85
C ARG A 42 10.65 12.49 3.63
N VAL A 43 10.36 11.91 2.47
CA VAL A 43 9.08 11.26 2.21
C VAL A 43 9.00 9.96 3.04
N ILE A 44 7.89 9.81 3.74
CA ILE A 44 7.53 8.58 4.46
C ILE A 44 6.24 8.06 3.83
N ASP A 45 6.31 6.91 3.18
CA ASP A 45 5.17 6.30 2.48
C ASP A 45 4.14 5.69 3.44
N GLY A 46 4.53 5.43 4.68
CA GLY A 46 3.63 4.95 5.73
C GLY A 46 2.64 6.02 6.18
N VAL A 47 1.41 5.62 6.48
CA VAL A 47 0.38 6.48 7.06
C VAL A 47 0.00 5.99 8.45
N ASP A 48 -0.25 6.93 9.37
CA ASP A 48 -0.65 6.62 10.74
C ASP A 48 -2.03 5.95 10.76
N GLN A 49 -2.14 4.84 11.47
CA GLN A 49 -3.33 4.02 11.60
C GLN A 49 -3.87 3.96 13.05
N VAL A 50 -3.37 4.77 13.97
CA VAL A 50 -3.74 4.69 15.40
C VAL A 50 -5.24 4.79 15.58
N ASP A 51 -5.91 5.80 15.01
CA ASP A 51 -7.32 6.02 15.22
C ASP A 51 -8.19 4.93 14.58
N PHE A 52 -7.73 4.35 13.47
CA PHE A 52 -8.36 3.18 12.87
C PHE A 52 -8.20 1.93 13.77
N LEU A 53 -7.00 1.63 14.24
CA LEU A 53 -6.73 0.49 15.10
C LEU A 53 -7.46 0.56 16.45
N LEU A 54 -7.66 1.77 16.98
CA LEU A 54 -8.41 2.01 18.21
C LEU A 54 -9.93 2.07 18.00
N GLY A 55 -10.43 1.84 16.78
CA GLY A 55 -11.86 1.88 16.48
C GLY A 55 -12.49 3.27 16.53
N LYS A 56 -11.71 4.35 16.56
CA LYS A 56 -12.21 5.74 16.54
C LYS A 56 -12.71 6.15 15.16
N GLN A 57 -12.29 5.46 14.12
CA GLN A 57 -12.76 5.63 12.76
C GLN A 57 -12.95 4.26 12.08
N ALA A 58 -13.94 4.17 11.20
CA ALA A 58 -14.29 2.93 10.53
C ALA A 58 -13.37 2.60 9.34
N LYS A 59 -12.70 3.60 8.76
CA LYS A 59 -11.85 3.44 7.57
C LYS A 59 -10.39 3.61 7.92
N SER A 60 -9.55 2.81 7.27
CA SER A 60 -8.11 3.02 7.23
C SER A 60 -7.75 4.37 6.60
N ASN A 61 -6.65 4.96 7.05
CA ASN A 61 -6.07 6.14 6.41
C ASN A 61 -5.35 5.81 5.07
N ARG A 62 -5.22 4.52 4.75
CA ARG A 62 -4.62 4.06 3.49
C ARG A 62 -5.70 3.68 2.49
N GLU A 63 -5.76 4.38 1.37
CA GLU A 63 -6.72 4.06 0.31
C GLU A 63 -6.20 3.03 -0.68
N GLY A 64 -4.89 2.84 -0.79
CA GLY A 64 -4.33 1.90 -1.76
C GLY A 64 -2.85 1.64 -1.61
N VAL A 65 -2.36 0.74 -2.45
CA VAL A 65 -0.97 0.29 -2.50
C VAL A 65 -0.56 0.11 -3.96
N ILE A 66 0.65 0.57 -4.29
CA ILE A 66 1.27 0.26 -5.56
C ILE A 66 1.94 -1.11 -5.45
N VAL A 67 1.64 -1.99 -6.38
CA VAL A 67 2.19 -3.35 -6.42
C VAL A 67 3.42 -3.36 -7.30
N TYR A 68 4.54 -3.71 -6.70
CA TYR A 68 5.82 -3.86 -7.38
C TYR A 68 6.25 -5.33 -7.46
N MET A 69 6.98 -5.67 -8.54
CA MET A 69 7.83 -6.85 -8.61
C MET A 69 9.21 -6.41 -9.07
N GLY A 70 10.20 -6.54 -8.18
CA GLY A 70 11.49 -5.89 -8.37
C GLY A 70 11.34 -4.36 -8.45
N ASN A 71 11.80 -3.76 -9.53
CA ASN A 71 11.69 -2.32 -9.79
C ASN A 71 10.50 -1.94 -10.67
N ASP A 72 9.71 -2.92 -11.12
CA ASP A 72 8.60 -2.72 -12.04
C ASP A 72 7.27 -2.59 -11.30
N VAL A 73 6.46 -1.63 -11.74
CA VAL A 73 5.06 -1.51 -11.29
C VAL A 73 4.23 -2.56 -12.00
N TRP A 74 3.56 -3.39 -11.21
CA TRP A 74 2.68 -4.46 -11.71
C TRP A 74 1.22 -4.13 -11.62
N GLY A 75 0.86 -3.23 -10.72
CA GLY A 75 -0.52 -2.82 -10.58
C GLY A 75 -0.74 -1.88 -9.40
N VAL A 76 -2.01 -1.60 -9.17
CA VAL A 76 -2.48 -0.77 -8.07
C VAL A 76 -3.63 -1.48 -7.38
N LYS A 77 -3.54 -1.67 -6.07
CA LYS A 77 -4.71 -1.96 -5.25
C LYS A 77 -5.27 -0.64 -4.72
N TRP A 78 -6.54 -0.35 -4.98
CA TRP A 78 -7.23 0.84 -4.50
C TRP A 78 -8.59 0.43 -3.92
N ARG A 79 -8.76 0.61 -2.62
CA ARG A 79 -9.94 0.12 -1.88
C ARG A 79 -10.20 -1.36 -2.20
N ASN A 80 -11.38 -1.69 -2.71
CA ASN A 80 -11.76 -3.06 -3.08
C ASN A 80 -11.35 -3.45 -4.50
N TRP A 81 -10.68 -2.55 -5.21
CA TRP A 81 -10.30 -2.74 -6.60
C TRP A 81 -8.84 -3.07 -6.75
N LYS A 82 -8.53 -3.94 -7.68
CA LYS A 82 -7.17 -4.20 -8.14
C LYS A 82 -7.08 -3.94 -9.64
N VAL A 83 -6.12 -3.14 -10.02
CA VAL A 83 -5.82 -2.81 -11.43
C VAL A 83 -4.48 -3.42 -11.74
N ASN A 84 -4.45 -4.48 -12.55
CA ASN A 84 -3.23 -5.15 -12.99
C ASN A 84 -2.79 -4.57 -14.33
N LEU A 85 -1.53 -4.15 -14.39
CA LEU A 85 -0.85 -3.65 -15.58
C LEU A 85 -0.03 -4.74 -16.26
N LYS A 86 0.48 -5.68 -15.45
CA LYS A 86 1.30 -6.82 -15.87
C LYS A 86 0.79 -8.10 -15.23
N GLU A 87 1.07 -9.23 -15.86
CA GLU A 87 0.81 -10.57 -15.32
C GLU A 87 1.96 -11.52 -15.65
N GLN A 88 2.17 -12.46 -14.75
CA GLN A 88 3.02 -13.63 -14.97
C GLN A 88 2.30 -14.85 -14.40
N GLN A 89 1.98 -15.81 -15.23
CA GLN A 89 1.17 -16.97 -14.80
C GLN A 89 1.92 -17.89 -13.81
N ASN A 90 3.22 -17.99 -13.97
CA ASN A 90 4.11 -18.73 -13.07
C ASN A 90 5.55 -18.21 -13.21
N ILE A 91 6.45 -18.64 -12.32
CA ILE A 91 7.85 -18.19 -12.27
C ILE A 91 8.61 -18.39 -13.58
N LEU A 92 8.23 -19.36 -14.39
CA LEU A 92 8.90 -19.73 -15.64
C LEU A 92 8.22 -19.13 -16.88
N SER A 93 7.04 -18.51 -16.74
CA SER A 93 6.35 -17.88 -17.85
C SER A 93 6.87 -16.48 -18.12
N GLU A 94 6.69 -16.02 -19.36
CA GLU A 94 6.97 -14.63 -19.71
C GLU A 94 6.03 -13.66 -18.98
N THR A 95 6.55 -12.47 -18.71
CA THR A 95 5.72 -11.37 -18.19
C THR A 95 4.93 -10.77 -19.34
N LEU A 96 3.62 -10.71 -19.17
CA LEU A 96 2.70 -10.06 -20.09
C LEU A 96 2.43 -8.63 -19.67
N ASP A 97 2.76 -7.66 -20.51
CA ASP A 97 2.34 -6.27 -20.36
C ASP A 97 0.95 -6.10 -20.99
N TYR A 98 0.01 -5.60 -20.21
CA TYR A 98 -1.31 -5.33 -20.72
C TYR A 98 -1.39 -3.96 -21.37
N GLY A 99 -1.71 -3.90 -22.65
CA GLY A 99 -2.03 -2.64 -23.34
C GLY A 99 -3.29 -1.97 -22.76
N MET A 100 -4.19 -2.77 -22.21
CA MET A 100 -5.35 -2.34 -21.44
C MET A 100 -5.33 -3.07 -20.09
N PRO A 101 -5.36 -2.37 -18.95
CA PRO A 101 -5.26 -3.00 -17.64
C PRO A 101 -6.40 -3.98 -17.38
N ARG A 102 -6.17 -4.99 -16.56
CA ARG A 102 -7.23 -5.85 -16.02
C ARG A 102 -7.68 -5.33 -14.67
N ILE A 103 -8.99 -5.36 -14.43
CA ILE A 103 -9.61 -4.83 -13.22
C ILE A 103 -10.42 -5.90 -12.53
N TYR A 104 -10.24 -6.00 -11.22
CA TYR A 104 -10.92 -6.97 -10.38
C TYR A 104 -11.53 -6.29 -9.16
N ASN A 105 -12.75 -6.72 -8.78
CA ASN A 105 -13.38 -6.32 -7.54
C ASN A 105 -13.09 -7.39 -6.48
N LEU A 106 -12.12 -7.16 -5.61
CA LEU A 106 -11.64 -8.15 -4.66
C LEU A 106 -12.66 -8.55 -3.57
N LEU A 107 -13.74 -7.78 -3.37
CA LEU A 107 -14.83 -8.19 -2.47
C LEU A 107 -15.74 -9.23 -3.12
N LYS A 108 -15.97 -9.12 -4.44
CA LYS A 108 -16.86 -10.01 -5.18
C LYS A 108 -16.12 -11.17 -5.81
N ASP A 109 -14.87 -10.93 -6.17
CA ASP A 109 -13.99 -11.86 -6.88
C ASP A 109 -12.57 -11.83 -6.27
N PRO A 110 -12.37 -12.39 -5.07
CA PRO A 110 -11.06 -12.44 -4.43
C PRO A 110 -10.04 -13.31 -5.18
N GLY A 111 -10.51 -14.18 -6.09
CA GLY A 111 -9.68 -15.03 -6.94
C GLY A 111 -9.21 -14.35 -8.24
N GLU A 112 -9.63 -13.09 -8.51
CA GLU A 112 -9.24 -12.34 -9.70
C GLU A 112 -9.56 -13.08 -11.02
N THR A 113 -10.73 -13.72 -11.08
CA THR A 113 -11.14 -14.57 -12.21
C THR A 113 -11.91 -13.81 -13.30
N GLN A 114 -12.55 -12.68 -12.94
CA GLN A 114 -13.42 -11.91 -13.81
C GLN A 114 -12.89 -10.49 -14.02
N ASN A 115 -12.28 -10.24 -15.18
CA ASN A 115 -11.89 -8.89 -15.57
C ASN A 115 -13.13 -8.04 -15.88
N VAL A 116 -13.35 -6.99 -15.09
CA VAL A 116 -14.52 -6.10 -15.18
C VAL A 116 -14.19 -4.71 -15.75
N ILE A 117 -13.18 -4.60 -16.61
CA ILE A 117 -12.76 -3.30 -17.13
C ILE A 117 -13.89 -2.58 -17.91
N PHE A 118 -14.68 -3.29 -18.69
CA PHE A 118 -15.72 -2.67 -19.50
C PHE A 118 -16.91 -2.14 -18.70
N PRO A 119 -17.47 -2.88 -17.73
CA PRO A 119 -18.54 -2.34 -16.88
C PRO A 119 -18.04 -1.30 -15.86
N GLU A 120 -16.73 -1.29 -15.51
CA GLU A 120 -16.18 -0.47 -14.44
C GLU A 120 -15.09 0.51 -14.95
N THR A 121 -15.34 1.14 -16.09
CA THR A 121 -14.37 2.03 -16.77
C THR A 121 -13.88 3.23 -15.96
N TRP A 122 -14.56 3.59 -14.89
CA TRP A 122 -14.19 4.68 -13.98
C TRP A 122 -13.05 4.31 -13.01
N VAL A 123 -12.91 3.02 -12.69
CA VAL A 123 -11.93 2.52 -11.72
C VAL A 123 -10.47 2.84 -12.09
N PRO A 124 -10.02 2.65 -13.35
CA PRO A 124 -8.67 2.97 -13.76
C PRO A 124 -8.27 4.40 -13.46
N LYS A 125 -9.16 5.36 -13.69
CA LYS A 125 -8.86 6.78 -13.45
C LYS A 125 -8.54 7.03 -11.98
N ALA A 126 -9.31 6.45 -11.06
CA ALA A 126 -9.11 6.61 -9.62
C ALA A 126 -7.84 5.88 -9.14
N ALA A 127 -7.67 4.61 -9.52
CA ALA A 127 -6.53 3.80 -9.11
C ALA A 127 -5.20 4.32 -9.69
N LEU A 128 -5.15 4.63 -10.98
CA LEU A 128 -3.95 5.14 -11.64
C LEU A 128 -3.61 6.57 -11.21
N GLY A 129 -4.56 7.31 -10.66
CA GLY A 129 -4.30 8.59 -10.00
C GLY A 129 -3.31 8.45 -8.83
N GLN A 130 -3.41 7.37 -8.04
CA GLN A 130 -2.44 7.06 -6.98
C GLN A 130 -1.06 6.72 -7.54
N LEU A 131 -1.00 5.96 -8.64
CA LEU A 131 0.26 5.69 -9.33
C LEU A 131 0.91 6.98 -9.83
N GLY A 132 0.12 7.90 -10.40
CA GLY A 132 0.61 9.21 -10.84
C GLY A 132 1.21 10.02 -9.69
N ALA A 133 0.55 10.09 -8.54
CA ALA A 133 1.06 10.75 -7.34
C ALA A 133 2.36 10.10 -6.85
N HIS A 134 2.43 8.77 -6.85
CA HIS A 134 3.62 8.02 -6.47
C HIS A 134 4.80 8.30 -7.43
N VAL A 135 4.58 8.29 -8.74
CA VAL A 135 5.63 8.65 -9.72
C VAL A 135 6.15 10.07 -9.51
N VAL A 136 5.27 11.00 -9.16
CA VAL A 136 5.69 12.37 -8.83
C VAL A 136 6.55 12.42 -7.57
N SER A 137 6.21 11.63 -6.54
CA SER A 137 7.02 11.55 -5.31
C SER A 137 8.41 10.96 -5.58
N LEU A 138 8.50 9.89 -6.39
CA LEU A 138 9.78 9.29 -6.79
C LEU A 138 10.69 10.24 -7.60
N ARG A 139 10.11 11.18 -8.34
CA ARG A 139 10.90 12.21 -9.06
C ARG A 139 11.47 13.25 -8.12
N LYS A 140 10.75 13.57 -7.05
CA LYS A 140 11.22 14.54 -6.04
C LYS A 140 12.26 13.91 -5.11
N GLU A 141 12.04 12.68 -4.72
CA GLU A 141 12.91 11.93 -3.84
C GLU A 141 13.18 10.54 -4.45
N PRO A 142 14.19 10.45 -5.34
CA PRO A 142 14.51 9.20 -6.01
C PRO A 142 15.00 8.14 -5.02
N PRO A 143 14.80 6.85 -5.32
CA PRO A 143 15.28 5.75 -4.49
C PRO A 143 16.79 5.84 -4.25
N ILE A 144 17.21 5.53 -3.04
CA ILE A 144 18.62 5.46 -2.68
C ILE A 144 19.27 4.33 -3.48
N LYS A 145 20.37 4.62 -4.19
CA LYS A 145 21.08 3.62 -4.99
C LYS A 145 21.63 2.51 -4.09
N PRO A 146 21.55 1.24 -4.51
CA PRO A 146 22.17 0.14 -3.77
C PRO A 146 23.66 0.43 -3.49
N GLY A 147 24.12 0.10 -2.29
CA GLY A 147 25.50 0.33 -1.86
C GLY A 147 25.82 1.77 -1.41
N THR A 148 24.85 2.69 -1.42
CA THR A 148 25.03 4.00 -0.80
C THR A 148 25.27 3.84 0.69
N LYS A 149 26.34 4.45 1.21
CA LYS A 149 26.64 4.42 2.65
C LYS A 149 25.53 5.13 3.43
N ASP A 150 25.07 4.50 4.51
CA ASP A 150 24.13 5.13 5.44
C ASP A 150 24.81 6.36 6.07
N PRO A 151 24.27 7.58 5.89
CA PRO A 151 24.81 8.79 6.52
C PRO A 151 24.51 8.85 8.02
N TYR A 152 23.72 7.93 8.56
CA TYR A 152 23.37 7.94 9.97
C TYR A 152 24.58 7.71 10.86
N THR A 153 24.87 8.68 11.71
CA THR A 153 25.85 8.57 12.77
C THR A 153 25.10 8.53 14.09
N PRO A 154 25.15 7.41 14.85
CA PRO A 154 24.46 7.35 16.13
C PRO A 154 24.97 8.43 17.07
N PRO A 155 24.10 9.03 17.89
CA PRO A 155 24.52 10.00 18.91
C PRO A 155 25.55 9.35 19.83
N LYS A 156 26.66 10.08 20.09
CA LYS A 156 27.64 9.65 21.10
C LYS A 156 26.91 9.57 22.45
N LYS A 157 27.04 8.42 23.10
CA LYS A 157 26.55 8.21 24.47
C LYS A 157 27.25 9.11 25.44
#